data_440021d3682691fb412ce146381ac2df
#
_entry.id   440021d3682691fb412ce146381ac2df
#
_cell.length_a   1.000
_cell.length_b   1.000
_cell.length_c   1.000
_cell.angle_alpha   90.00
_cell.angle_beta   90.00
_cell.angle_gamma   90.00
#
_symmetry.space_group_name_H-M   'P 1'
#
loop_
_entity.id
_entity.type
_entity.pdbx_description
1 polymer ?
#
loop_
_entity_poly.entity_id
_entity_poly.type
_entity_poly.pdbx_seq_one_letter_code
_entity_poly.pdbx_strand_id
1 'polypeptide(L)'
;YNDNRSFYDNIASKTIYTGPIDEFFDYKLGKLEYRSLGFEHELLSIDNYQGNAIVNYTDADTPYTRIVEHKWFDVNNPNARNAPYTVITREYPKDFTIDTEPYYPINTARNSKIHEEYQSMAKEKRPDVTFSGRLGLFKYLNMDEIVKMALDLAKAYL
;
A
#
# COMPACT_ATOMS: atom_id res chain seq x y z
N TYR A 1 13.92 -3.05 -6.35
CA TYR A 1 14.50 -2.07 -7.27
C TYR A 1 15.61 -1.25 -6.59
N ASN A 2 15.34 -0.66 -5.43
CA ASN A 2 16.29 0.23 -4.75
C ASN A 2 17.64 -0.45 -4.41
N ASP A 3 17.66 -1.74 -4.12
CA ASP A 3 18.87 -2.50 -3.80
C ASP A 3 19.77 -2.77 -5.01
N ASN A 4 19.24 -2.68 -6.24
CA ASN A 4 19.99 -2.98 -7.45
C ASN A 4 19.52 -2.17 -8.67
N ARG A 5 19.43 -0.85 -8.51
CA ARG A 5 18.93 0.08 -9.55
C ARG A 5 19.68 -0.06 -10.88
N SER A 6 21.00 -0.11 -10.84
CA SER A 6 21.82 -0.17 -12.06
C SER A 6 21.52 -1.41 -12.89
N PHE A 7 21.24 -2.53 -12.27
CA PHE A 7 20.83 -3.75 -12.98
C PHE A 7 19.48 -3.54 -13.68
N TYR A 8 18.46 -3.07 -12.97
CA TYR A 8 17.12 -2.90 -13.53
C TYR A 8 17.06 -1.80 -14.60
N ASP A 9 17.79 -0.70 -14.41
CA ASP A 9 17.89 0.38 -15.40
C ASP A 9 18.57 -0.09 -16.71
N ASN A 10 19.44 -1.11 -16.65
CA ASN A 10 20.08 -1.67 -17.84
C ASN A 10 19.21 -2.66 -18.63
N ILE A 11 18.19 -3.26 -18.02
CA ILE A 11 17.32 -4.24 -18.69
C ILE A 11 15.97 -3.66 -19.13
N ALA A 12 15.65 -2.45 -18.76
CA ALA A 12 14.37 -1.79 -19.08
C ALA A 12 14.59 -0.35 -19.58
N SER A 13 13.94 -0.01 -20.69
CA SER A 13 13.96 1.36 -21.24
C SER A 13 12.99 2.31 -20.52
N LYS A 14 12.02 1.76 -19.79
CA LYS A 14 11.02 2.48 -18.99
C LYS A 14 10.76 1.72 -17.69
N THR A 15 10.61 2.45 -16.61
CA THR A 15 10.33 1.89 -15.28
C THR A 15 9.02 2.46 -14.74
N ILE A 16 8.12 1.62 -14.27
CA ILE A 16 6.97 2.04 -13.47
C ILE A 16 7.33 1.75 -12.00
N TYR A 17 7.48 2.81 -11.20
CA TYR A 17 7.84 2.71 -9.80
C TYR A 17 6.66 3.02 -8.90
N THR A 18 6.30 2.09 -8.01
CA THR A 18 5.13 2.20 -7.13
C THR A 18 5.49 2.38 -5.66
N GLY A 19 6.77 2.35 -5.32
CA GLY A 19 7.27 2.64 -3.97
C GLY A 19 7.28 4.13 -3.63
N PRO A 20 7.71 4.49 -2.40
CA PRO A 20 7.80 5.88 -1.97
C PRO A 20 8.75 6.71 -2.85
N ILE A 21 8.27 7.86 -3.33
CA ILE A 21 9.07 8.72 -4.20
C ILE A 21 10.30 9.31 -3.49
N ASP A 22 10.19 9.61 -2.21
CA ASP A 22 11.29 10.12 -1.39
C ASP A 22 12.40 9.07 -1.19
N GLU A 23 12.03 7.81 -0.96
CA GLU A 23 12.97 6.68 -0.89
C GLU A 23 13.67 6.47 -2.24
N PHE A 24 12.96 6.59 -3.36
CA PHE A 24 13.57 6.52 -4.69
C PHE A 24 14.72 7.52 -4.87
N PHE A 25 14.62 8.68 -4.28
CA PHE A 25 15.66 9.72 -4.33
C PHE A 25 16.54 9.77 -3.08
N ASP A 26 16.62 8.69 -2.31
CA ASP A 26 17.47 8.56 -1.12
C ASP A 26 17.21 9.71 -0.11
N TYR A 27 15.94 10.13 0.00
CA TYR A 27 15.46 11.17 0.92
C TYR A 27 16.12 12.54 0.77
N LYS A 28 16.65 12.89 -0.42
CA LYS A 28 17.45 14.11 -0.68
C LYS A 28 16.73 15.42 -0.37
N LEU A 29 15.41 15.46 -0.49
CA LEU A 29 14.58 16.65 -0.19
C LEU A 29 13.87 16.54 1.16
N GLY A 30 14.18 15.50 1.93
CA GLY A 30 13.55 15.17 3.20
C GLY A 30 12.56 14.03 3.09
N LYS A 31 12.22 13.44 4.26
CA LYS A 31 11.28 12.33 4.34
C LYS A 31 9.84 12.81 4.28
N LEU A 32 9.04 12.09 3.52
CA LEU A 32 7.59 12.16 3.55
C LEU A 32 7.05 11.36 4.74
N GLU A 33 5.90 11.75 5.24
CA GLU A 33 5.28 11.11 6.40
C GLU A 33 4.16 10.17 5.95
N TYR A 34 4.13 8.99 6.56
CA TYR A 34 3.15 7.95 6.28
C TYR A 34 2.52 7.45 7.58
N ARG A 35 1.40 6.75 7.46
CA ARG A 35 0.88 5.86 8.49
C ARG A 35 1.26 4.43 8.14
N SER A 36 1.53 3.65 9.17
CA SER A 36 1.81 2.22 9.05
C SER A 36 0.70 1.39 9.72
N LEU A 37 0.72 0.08 9.48
CA LEU A 37 -0.18 -0.88 10.08
C LEU A 37 0.61 -2.03 10.73
N GLY A 38 0.04 -2.57 11.80
CA GLY A 38 0.45 -3.85 12.38
C GLY A 38 -0.62 -4.88 12.15
N PHE A 39 -0.21 -6.13 11.94
CA PHE A 39 -1.13 -7.23 11.70
C PHE A 39 -0.90 -8.35 12.71
N GLU A 40 -1.99 -8.86 13.25
CA GLU A 40 -2.00 -10.05 14.10
C GLU A 40 -2.91 -11.10 13.44
N HIS A 41 -2.32 -12.24 13.09
CA HIS A 41 -3.04 -13.35 12.47
C HIS A 41 -3.36 -14.42 13.50
N GLU A 42 -4.59 -14.91 13.49
CA GLU A 42 -5.05 -15.95 14.41
C GLU A 42 -5.85 -17.02 13.67
N LEU A 43 -5.50 -18.28 13.90
CA LEU A 43 -6.28 -19.43 13.46
C LEU A 43 -7.24 -19.85 14.59
N LEU A 44 -8.54 -19.82 14.31
CA LEU A 44 -9.59 -20.16 15.24
C LEU A 44 -10.25 -21.48 14.85
N SER A 45 -10.43 -22.39 15.82
CA SER A 45 -11.14 -23.66 15.63
C SER A 45 -12.67 -23.48 15.73
N ILE A 46 -13.17 -22.52 14.97
CA ILE A 46 -14.59 -22.22 14.79
C ILE A 46 -14.86 -22.00 13.30
N ASP A 47 -16.05 -22.34 12.85
CA ASP A 47 -16.41 -22.25 11.43
C ASP A 47 -16.70 -20.83 10.96
N ASN A 48 -17.03 -19.92 11.87
CA ASN A 48 -17.38 -18.52 11.57
C ASN A 48 -17.10 -17.63 12.78
N TYR A 49 -16.38 -16.53 12.55
CA TYR A 49 -16.06 -15.53 13.58
C TYR A 49 -17.00 -14.33 13.52
N GLN A 50 -17.15 -13.70 12.37
CA GLN A 50 -17.92 -12.47 12.22
C GLN A 50 -18.93 -12.49 11.04
N GLY A 51 -18.91 -13.51 10.20
CA GLY A 51 -19.85 -13.69 9.10
C GLY A 51 -19.65 -12.78 7.90
N ASN A 52 -18.60 -11.96 7.91
CA ASN A 52 -18.24 -11.04 6.85
C ASN A 52 -16.72 -11.00 6.67
N ALA A 53 -16.27 -10.69 5.44
CA ALA A 53 -14.84 -10.59 5.16
C ALA A 53 -14.17 -9.47 5.96
N ILE A 54 -14.85 -8.34 6.18
CA ILE A 54 -14.26 -7.16 6.84
C ILE A 54 -15.30 -6.56 7.80
N VAL A 55 -14.88 -6.31 9.04
CA VAL A 55 -15.60 -5.50 10.03
C VAL A 55 -14.67 -4.42 10.56
N ASN A 56 -15.11 -3.15 10.48
CA ASN A 56 -14.38 -2.00 11.03
C ASN A 56 -14.87 -1.70 12.45
N TYR A 57 -13.94 -1.33 13.31
CA TYR A 57 -14.18 -0.94 14.69
C TYR A 57 -13.86 0.55 14.84
N THR A 58 -14.80 1.30 15.39
CA THR A 58 -14.71 2.78 15.53
C THR A 58 -14.78 3.26 16.98
N ASP A 59 -14.96 2.35 17.92
CA ASP A 59 -14.99 2.66 19.35
C ASP A 59 -13.56 2.89 19.90
N ALA A 60 -13.46 3.68 20.94
CA ALA A 60 -12.18 4.08 21.52
C ALA A 60 -11.53 2.98 22.37
N ASP A 61 -12.29 1.99 22.81
CA ASP A 61 -11.81 0.94 23.69
C ASP A 61 -11.19 -0.25 22.92
N THR A 62 -11.44 -0.33 21.60
CA THR A 62 -10.89 -1.36 20.74
C THR A 62 -9.55 -0.91 20.17
N PRO A 63 -8.44 -1.66 20.42
CA PRO A 63 -7.11 -1.23 20.04
C PRO A 63 -6.80 -1.43 18.54
N TYR A 64 -7.62 -2.19 17.82
CA TYR A 64 -7.51 -2.43 16.37
C TYR A 64 -8.64 -1.71 15.63
N THR A 65 -8.38 -1.33 14.40
CA THR A 65 -9.33 -0.60 13.56
C THR A 65 -10.20 -1.53 12.71
N ARG A 66 -9.76 -2.78 12.52
CA ARG A 66 -10.42 -3.72 11.62
C ARG A 66 -10.10 -5.16 12.00
N ILE A 67 -11.08 -6.05 11.74
CA ILE A 67 -10.85 -7.48 11.64
C ILE A 67 -11.21 -7.94 10.24
N VAL A 68 -10.30 -8.72 9.66
CA VAL A 68 -10.48 -9.40 8.37
C VAL A 68 -10.67 -10.90 8.66
N GLU A 69 -11.78 -11.49 8.22
CA GLU A 69 -12.00 -12.95 8.23
C GLU A 69 -11.84 -13.48 6.81
N HIS A 70 -10.71 -14.14 6.55
CA HIS A 70 -10.21 -14.41 5.20
C HIS A 70 -11.10 -15.32 4.36
N LYS A 71 -11.78 -16.30 4.96
CA LYS A 71 -12.64 -17.23 4.22
C LYS A 71 -13.78 -16.56 3.45
N TRP A 72 -14.22 -15.37 3.88
CA TRP A 72 -15.34 -14.66 3.26
C TRP A 72 -14.95 -13.86 2.02
N PHE A 73 -13.67 -13.75 1.66
CA PHE A 73 -13.26 -13.18 0.38
C PHE A 73 -13.51 -14.13 -0.79
N ASP A 74 -13.41 -15.44 -0.55
CA ASP A 74 -13.61 -16.47 -1.58
C ASP A 74 -14.94 -17.22 -1.35
N VAL A 75 -16.03 -16.47 -1.53
CA VAL A 75 -17.40 -16.96 -1.31
C VAL A 75 -17.80 -18.13 -2.25
N ASN A 76 -17.09 -18.27 -3.36
CA ASN A 76 -17.34 -19.32 -4.35
C ASN A 76 -16.54 -20.60 -4.10
N ASN A 77 -15.62 -20.58 -3.12
CA ASN A 77 -14.85 -21.75 -2.73
C ASN A 77 -15.51 -22.52 -1.58
N PRO A 78 -16.21 -23.62 -1.86
CA PRO A 78 -16.92 -24.36 -0.83
C PRO A 78 -15.98 -24.97 0.23
N ASN A 79 -14.74 -25.28 -0.14
CA ASN A 79 -13.75 -25.82 0.81
C ASN A 79 -13.34 -24.78 1.85
N ALA A 80 -13.09 -23.55 1.44
CA ALA A 80 -12.79 -22.46 2.36
C ALA A 80 -14.02 -22.13 3.22
N ARG A 81 -15.18 -21.98 2.58
CA ARG A 81 -16.42 -21.57 3.24
C ARG A 81 -16.90 -22.57 4.31
N ASN A 82 -16.80 -23.88 4.03
CA ASN A 82 -17.26 -24.94 4.90
C ASN A 82 -16.17 -25.50 5.84
N ALA A 83 -14.99 -24.89 5.85
CA ALA A 83 -13.92 -25.30 6.77
C ALA A 83 -14.38 -25.14 8.24
N PRO A 84 -14.10 -26.11 9.13
CA PRO A 84 -14.48 -26.05 10.55
C PRO A 84 -13.57 -25.10 11.35
N TYR A 85 -12.76 -24.31 10.66
CA TYR A 85 -11.85 -23.31 11.22
C TYR A 85 -11.87 -22.05 10.38
N THR A 86 -11.41 -20.95 10.94
CA THR A 86 -11.26 -19.69 10.21
C THR A 86 -9.97 -18.99 10.61
N VAL A 87 -9.42 -18.17 9.68
CA VAL A 87 -8.29 -17.29 9.96
C VAL A 87 -8.81 -15.87 10.01
N ILE A 88 -8.46 -15.17 11.07
CA ILE A 88 -8.71 -13.74 11.20
C ILE A 88 -7.41 -12.96 11.23
N THR A 89 -7.47 -11.70 10.79
CA THR A 89 -6.39 -10.74 10.94
C THR A 89 -6.92 -9.48 11.61
N ARG A 90 -6.31 -9.08 12.72
CA ARG A 90 -6.55 -7.77 13.34
C ARG A 90 -5.56 -6.75 12.81
N GLU A 91 -6.06 -5.59 12.36
CA GLU A 91 -5.24 -4.49 11.88
C GLU A 91 -5.12 -3.41 12.96
N TYR A 92 -3.88 -3.14 13.39
CA TYR A 92 -3.57 -2.13 14.38
C TYR A 92 -2.96 -0.90 13.72
N PRO A 93 -3.38 0.33 14.09
CA PRO A 93 -2.70 1.53 13.65
C PRO A 93 -1.29 1.58 14.26
N LYS A 94 -0.30 1.92 13.44
CA LYS A 94 1.10 2.11 13.86
C LYS A 94 1.66 3.38 13.28
N ASP A 95 2.57 4.00 14.03
CA ASP A 95 3.39 5.06 13.50
C ASP A 95 4.39 4.50 12.47
N PHE A 96 4.61 5.28 11.42
CA PHE A 96 5.60 4.93 10.41
C PHE A 96 7.02 5.22 10.93
N THR A 97 7.89 4.23 10.80
CA THR A 97 9.33 4.33 11.03
C THR A 97 10.07 3.79 9.80
N ILE A 98 11.39 3.93 9.75
CA ILE A 98 12.19 3.39 8.64
C ILE A 98 12.12 1.86 8.54
N ASP A 99 11.79 1.19 9.63
CA ASP A 99 11.69 -0.27 9.73
C ASP A 99 10.27 -0.79 9.52
N THR A 100 9.30 0.09 9.23
CA THR A 100 7.91 -0.27 8.98
C THR A 100 7.50 0.06 7.55
N GLU A 101 6.53 -0.68 7.01
CA GLU A 101 6.00 -0.41 5.68
C GLU A 101 5.09 0.83 5.68
N PRO A 102 5.22 1.73 4.69
CA PRO A 102 4.30 2.85 4.49
C PRO A 102 3.01 2.36 3.84
N TYR A 103 1.86 2.63 4.46
CA TYR A 103 0.55 2.27 3.90
C TYR A 103 -0.23 3.47 3.39
N TYR A 104 -0.24 4.56 4.14
CA TYR A 104 -1.06 5.73 3.81
C TYR A 104 -0.26 7.02 3.94
N PRO A 105 -0.23 7.86 2.89
CA PRO A 105 0.37 9.19 2.96
C PRO A 105 -0.33 10.10 3.97
N ILE A 106 0.44 10.91 4.70
CA ILE A 106 -0.09 11.95 5.59
C ILE A 106 -0.04 13.29 4.84
N ASN A 107 -1.21 13.75 4.38
CA ASN A 107 -1.34 14.97 3.58
C ASN A 107 -1.30 16.22 4.47
N THR A 108 -0.09 16.71 4.77
CA THR A 108 0.15 18.02 5.37
C THR A 108 0.66 19.00 4.31
N ALA A 109 0.53 20.31 4.56
CA ALA A 109 1.10 21.33 3.66
C ALA A 109 2.62 21.16 3.46
N ARG A 110 3.36 20.74 4.50
CA ARG A 110 4.77 20.42 4.45
C ARG A 110 5.02 19.25 3.47
N ASN A 111 4.32 18.15 3.66
CA ASN A 111 4.52 16.95 2.86
C ASN A 111 4.11 17.16 1.39
N SER A 112 3.03 17.93 1.15
CA SER A 112 2.61 18.28 -0.20
C SER A 112 3.70 19.07 -0.94
N LYS A 113 4.31 20.05 -0.28
CA LYS A 113 5.42 20.82 -0.85
C LYS A 113 6.63 19.95 -1.18
N ILE A 114 7.06 19.10 -0.25
CA ILE A 114 8.19 18.18 -0.46
C ILE A 114 7.88 17.22 -1.63
N HIS A 115 6.65 16.72 -1.72
CA HIS A 115 6.24 15.83 -2.80
C HIS A 115 6.28 16.54 -4.17
N GLU A 116 5.82 17.81 -4.27
CA GLU A 116 5.91 18.60 -5.50
C GLU A 116 7.37 18.81 -5.94
N GLU A 117 8.27 19.04 -4.99
CA GLU A 117 9.71 19.16 -5.26
C GLU A 117 10.30 17.82 -5.79
N TYR A 118 9.89 16.67 -5.21
CA TYR A 118 10.26 15.35 -5.73
C TYR A 118 9.70 15.09 -7.12
N GLN A 119 8.46 15.46 -7.40
CA GLN A 119 7.88 15.33 -8.75
C GLN A 119 8.66 16.16 -9.79
N SER A 120 9.09 17.36 -9.42
CA SER A 120 9.92 18.21 -10.29
C SER A 120 11.29 17.59 -10.54
N MET A 121 11.93 17.07 -9.49
CA MET A 121 13.20 16.34 -9.59
C MET A 121 13.06 15.08 -10.46
N ALA A 122 11.96 14.35 -10.33
CA ALA A 122 11.68 13.15 -11.13
C ALA A 122 11.60 13.47 -12.62
N LYS A 123 10.85 14.49 -12.99
CA LYS A 123 10.75 14.94 -14.40
C LYS A 123 12.09 15.35 -15.00
N GLU A 124 12.95 16.00 -14.21
CA GLU A 124 14.27 16.46 -14.66
C GLU A 124 15.29 15.32 -14.75
N LYS A 125 15.39 14.50 -13.70
CA LYS A 125 16.49 13.53 -13.54
C LYS A 125 16.17 12.12 -13.97
N ARG A 126 14.89 11.74 -14.00
CA ARG A 126 14.43 10.40 -14.32
C ARG A 126 13.17 10.40 -15.20
N PRO A 127 13.25 11.00 -16.41
CA PRO A 127 12.12 11.02 -17.36
C PRO A 127 11.77 9.63 -17.89
N ASP A 128 12.63 8.65 -17.67
CA ASP A 128 12.46 7.21 -17.94
C ASP A 128 11.59 6.50 -16.90
N VAL A 129 11.34 7.12 -15.72
CA VAL A 129 10.58 6.54 -14.63
C VAL A 129 9.20 7.19 -14.51
N THR A 130 8.16 6.37 -14.49
CA THR A 130 6.80 6.79 -14.16
C THR A 130 6.47 6.39 -12.73
N PHE A 131 6.26 7.37 -11.86
CA PHE A 131 5.78 7.12 -10.50
C PHE A 131 4.28 6.88 -10.52
N SER A 132 3.83 5.80 -9.88
CA SER A 132 2.42 5.37 -9.85
C SER A 132 2.05 4.75 -8.51
N GLY A 133 0.76 4.48 -8.29
CA GLY A 133 0.27 3.92 -7.03
C GLY A 133 0.24 4.94 -5.89
N ARG A 134 -0.24 4.50 -4.73
CA ARG A 134 -0.42 5.37 -3.55
C ARG A 134 0.86 6.03 -3.08
N LEU A 135 1.95 5.27 -3.02
CA LEU A 135 3.23 5.72 -2.49
C LEU A 135 4.00 6.56 -3.50
N GLY A 136 4.04 6.13 -4.78
CA GLY A 136 4.72 6.87 -5.85
C GLY A 136 4.08 8.22 -6.16
N LEU A 137 2.76 8.33 -6.01
CA LEU A 137 2.01 9.58 -6.19
C LEU A 137 1.76 10.33 -4.89
N PHE A 138 2.15 9.77 -3.75
CA PHE A 138 1.87 10.32 -2.43
C PHE A 138 0.38 10.67 -2.26
N LYS A 139 -0.51 9.74 -2.64
CA LYS A 139 -1.96 9.97 -2.70
C LYS A 139 -2.74 8.84 -2.06
N TYR A 140 -3.77 9.19 -1.28
CA TYR A 140 -4.76 8.19 -0.88
C TYR A 140 -5.68 7.92 -2.08
N LEU A 141 -5.71 6.67 -2.53
CA LEU A 141 -6.54 6.20 -3.65
C LEU A 141 -7.27 4.93 -3.23
N ASN A 142 -8.53 4.79 -3.67
CA ASN A 142 -9.27 3.55 -3.49
C ASN A 142 -8.75 2.46 -4.44
N MET A 143 -9.11 1.19 -4.20
CA MET A 143 -8.62 0.07 -5.02
C MET A 143 -9.07 0.17 -6.48
N ASP A 144 -10.31 0.59 -6.72
CA ASP A 144 -10.86 0.79 -8.06
C ASP A 144 -10.13 1.91 -8.82
N GLU A 145 -9.81 3.01 -8.14
CA GLU A 145 -9.03 4.11 -8.71
C GLU A 145 -7.62 3.66 -9.11
N ILE A 146 -6.96 2.84 -8.26
CA ILE A 146 -5.63 2.30 -8.56
C ILE A 146 -5.67 1.32 -9.74
N VAL A 147 -6.66 0.42 -9.78
CA VAL A 147 -6.83 -0.53 -10.90
C VAL A 147 -7.07 0.23 -12.19
N LYS A 148 -7.97 1.23 -12.18
CA LYS A 148 -8.21 2.08 -13.35
C LYS A 148 -6.94 2.78 -13.81
N MET A 149 -6.20 3.40 -12.89
CA MET A 149 -4.94 4.07 -13.20
C MET A 149 -3.91 3.12 -13.82
N ALA A 150 -3.76 1.91 -13.28
CA ALA A 150 -2.83 0.92 -13.79
C ALA A 150 -3.22 0.47 -15.22
N LEU A 151 -4.51 0.28 -15.50
CA LEU A 151 -5.02 -0.06 -16.82
C LEU A 151 -4.81 1.07 -17.82
N ASP A 152 -5.07 2.33 -17.43
CA ASP A 152 -4.88 3.49 -18.30
C ASP A 152 -3.37 3.70 -18.59
N LEU A 153 -2.50 3.49 -17.58
CA LEU A 153 -1.06 3.54 -17.75
C LEU A 153 -0.56 2.44 -18.70
N ALA A 154 -1.03 1.19 -18.52
CA ALA A 154 -0.66 0.08 -19.40
C ALA A 154 -1.02 0.35 -20.87
N LYS A 155 -2.20 0.92 -21.14
CA LYS A 155 -2.60 1.31 -22.52
C LYS A 155 -1.70 2.36 -23.14
N ALA A 156 -1.08 3.23 -22.34
CA ALA A 156 -0.16 4.26 -22.84
C ALA A 156 1.22 3.69 -23.22
N TYR A 157 1.53 2.46 -22.79
CA TYR A 157 2.79 1.76 -23.08
C TYR A 157 2.64 0.65 -24.14
N LEU A 158 1.42 0.31 -24.54
CA LEU A 158 1.11 -0.65 -25.60
C LEU A 158 0.90 0.04 -26.93
#